data_2253c567959fdbe3ed570403ffef4bbb
#
_entry.id   2253c567959fdbe3ed570403ffef4bbb
#
_cell.length_a   1.000
_cell.length_b   1.000
_cell.length_c   1.000
_cell.angle_alpha   90.00
_cell.angle_beta   90.00
_cell.angle_gamma   90.00
#
_symmetry.space_group_name_H-M   'P 1'
#
loop_
_entity.id
_entity.type
_entity.pdbx_description
1 polymer ?
#
loop_
_entity_poly.entity_id
_entity_poly.type
_entity_poly.pdbx_seq_one_letter_code
_entity_poly.pdbx_strand_id
1 'polypeptide(L)'
;MKEGIILSGVGGLYEVRGTDETVYCRARGAFRKEGVRPLLGDRVRYSEEGCLEEILPRKSCMIRPAAANMDQLLFVMARHNPEPSWPVLDRFLLEAGRQKLPVLLCFNKQDLVAEREEEWEEARRAYEQAGYFVTSVSSQQPDSLKPLRERLRGKLTAIAGP
;
A
#
# COMPACT_ATOMS: atom_id res chain seq x y z
N MET A 1 -20.46 -19.39 -8.79
CA MET A 1 -19.77 -18.18 -8.30
C MET A 1 -18.27 -18.46 -8.25
N LYS A 2 -17.48 -17.53 -8.75
CA LYS A 2 -16.00 -17.59 -8.75
C LYS A 2 -15.44 -16.69 -7.66
N GLU A 3 -14.24 -16.96 -7.17
CA GLU A 3 -13.54 -16.10 -6.22
C GLU A 3 -12.37 -15.36 -6.91
N GLY A 4 -12.09 -14.14 -6.45
CA GLY A 4 -11.00 -13.34 -6.96
C GLY A 4 -10.59 -12.22 -6.01
N ILE A 5 -9.61 -11.42 -6.46
CA ILE A 5 -9.09 -10.27 -5.73
C ILE A 5 -9.27 -9.01 -6.58
N ILE A 6 -9.77 -7.95 -5.98
CA ILE A 6 -9.90 -6.64 -6.65
C ILE A 6 -8.51 -6.04 -6.85
N LEU A 7 -8.14 -5.79 -8.11
CA LEU A 7 -6.88 -5.16 -8.48
C LEU A 7 -7.01 -3.65 -8.68
N SER A 8 -8.14 -3.21 -9.25
CA SER A 8 -8.43 -1.81 -9.51
C SER A 8 -9.94 -1.53 -9.44
N GLY A 9 -10.33 -0.27 -9.27
CA GLY A 9 -11.75 0.10 -9.26
C GLY A 9 -11.95 1.58 -9.54
N VAL A 10 -12.75 1.88 -10.57
CA VAL A 10 -13.12 3.24 -10.97
C VAL A 10 -14.59 3.28 -11.35
N GLY A 11 -15.32 4.27 -10.83
CA GLY A 11 -16.72 4.50 -11.22
C GLY A 11 -17.69 3.34 -10.95
N GLY A 12 -17.35 2.44 -10.00
CA GLY A 12 -18.17 1.26 -9.68
C GLY A 12 -17.90 0.04 -10.57
N LEU A 13 -16.91 0.14 -11.45
CA LEU A 13 -16.34 -0.97 -12.21
C LEU A 13 -15.04 -1.40 -11.55
N TYR A 14 -14.89 -2.70 -11.30
CA TYR A 14 -13.77 -3.30 -10.59
C TYR A 14 -13.10 -4.35 -11.46
N GLU A 15 -11.80 -4.28 -11.57
CA GLU A 15 -10.98 -5.31 -12.17
C GLU A 15 -10.69 -6.38 -11.12
N VAL A 16 -11.11 -7.60 -11.37
CA VAL A 16 -11.00 -8.74 -10.46
C VAL A 16 -10.13 -9.81 -11.09
N ARG A 17 -9.05 -10.18 -10.42
CA ARG A 17 -8.23 -11.32 -10.78
C ARG A 17 -8.81 -12.57 -10.15
N GLY A 18 -9.38 -13.44 -10.97
CA GLY A 18 -9.74 -14.81 -10.60
C GLY A 18 -8.54 -15.76 -10.65
N THR A 19 -8.79 -17.07 -10.64
CA THR A 19 -7.75 -18.11 -10.72
C THR A 19 -7.06 -18.11 -12.08
N ASP A 20 -7.84 -18.09 -13.16
CA ASP A 20 -7.34 -18.29 -14.53
C ASP A 20 -7.51 -17.06 -15.43
N GLU A 21 -8.25 -16.06 -14.97
CA GLU A 21 -8.62 -14.91 -15.78
C GLU A 21 -8.71 -13.63 -14.94
N THR A 22 -8.66 -12.50 -15.61
CA THR A 22 -8.98 -11.19 -15.04
C THR A 22 -10.25 -10.68 -15.71
N VAL A 23 -11.25 -10.34 -14.90
CA VAL A 23 -12.57 -9.92 -15.37
C VAL A 23 -12.96 -8.55 -14.81
N TYR A 24 -13.83 -7.84 -15.51
CA TYR A 24 -14.40 -6.60 -15.02
C TYR A 24 -15.78 -6.85 -14.42
N CYS A 25 -15.95 -6.48 -13.15
CA CYS A 25 -17.18 -6.67 -12.39
C CYS A 25 -17.78 -5.35 -11.95
N ARG A 26 -19.11 -5.29 -11.91
CA ARG A 26 -19.85 -4.18 -11.31
C ARG A 26 -20.29 -4.53 -9.89
N ALA A 27 -20.21 -3.57 -8.98
CA ALA A 27 -20.73 -3.78 -7.64
C ALA A 27 -22.25 -3.80 -7.64
N ARG A 28 -22.85 -4.73 -6.88
CA ARG A 28 -24.31 -4.74 -6.63
C ARG A 28 -24.74 -3.45 -5.93
N GLY A 29 -25.94 -3.00 -6.25
CA GLY A 29 -26.56 -1.86 -5.56
C GLY A 29 -26.74 -2.07 -4.05
N ALA A 30 -26.79 -3.32 -3.59
CA ALA A 30 -26.85 -3.71 -2.19
C ALA A 30 -25.66 -3.16 -1.37
N PHE A 31 -24.43 -3.19 -1.90
CA PHE A 31 -23.26 -2.65 -1.20
C PHE A 31 -23.40 -1.18 -0.84
N ARG A 32 -24.04 -0.37 -1.71
CA ARG A 32 -24.32 1.04 -1.40
C ARG A 32 -25.34 1.19 -0.25
N LYS A 33 -26.35 0.32 -0.21
CA LYS A 33 -27.38 0.36 0.83
C LYS A 33 -26.83 -0.06 2.19
N GLU A 34 -25.90 -1.01 2.19
CA GLU A 34 -25.23 -1.53 3.38
C GLU A 34 -24.05 -0.66 3.83
N GLY A 35 -23.74 0.42 3.11
CA GLY A 35 -22.58 1.28 3.40
C GLY A 35 -21.23 0.60 3.19
N VAL A 36 -21.20 -0.53 2.50
CA VAL A 36 -19.99 -1.30 2.24
C VAL A 36 -19.39 -0.86 0.90
N ARG A 37 -18.12 -0.45 0.94
CA ARG A 37 -17.38 -0.07 -0.26
C ARG A 37 -16.32 -1.14 -0.59
N PRO A 38 -16.36 -1.70 -1.82
CA PRO A 38 -15.27 -2.56 -2.29
C PRO A 38 -13.97 -1.77 -2.38
N LEU A 39 -12.87 -2.38 -1.93
CA LEU A 39 -11.54 -1.79 -1.90
C LEU A 39 -10.56 -2.63 -2.72
N LEU A 40 -9.46 -2.01 -3.12
CA LEU A 40 -8.31 -2.73 -3.70
C LEU A 40 -7.82 -3.78 -2.70
N GLY A 41 -7.54 -4.98 -3.18
CA GLY A 41 -7.11 -6.10 -2.33
C GLY A 41 -8.27 -6.87 -1.66
N ASP A 42 -9.53 -6.45 -1.81
CA ASP A 42 -10.65 -7.25 -1.33
C ASP A 42 -10.70 -8.60 -2.03
N ARG A 43 -10.88 -9.65 -1.25
CA ARG A 43 -11.30 -10.95 -1.78
C ARG A 43 -12.81 -10.92 -1.95
N VAL A 44 -13.25 -11.32 -3.13
CA VAL A 44 -14.67 -11.21 -3.53
C VAL A 44 -15.15 -12.49 -4.18
N ARG A 45 -16.47 -12.71 -4.10
CA ARG A 45 -17.20 -13.63 -4.98
C ARG A 45 -17.89 -12.85 -6.06
N TYR A 46 -17.82 -13.36 -7.27
CA TYR A 46 -18.44 -12.74 -8.43
C TYR A 46 -19.14 -13.77 -9.32
N SER A 47 -20.15 -13.31 -10.05
CA SER A 47 -20.88 -14.13 -11.00
C SER A 47 -20.17 -14.15 -12.37
N GLU A 48 -20.53 -15.11 -13.21
CA GLU A 48 -20.05 -15.19 -14.61
C GLU A 48 -20.49 -14.01 -15.45
N GLU A 49 -21.57 -13.34 -15.04
CA GLU A 49 -22.10 -12.15 -15.68
C GLU A 49 -21.33 -10.86 -15.31
N GLY A 50 -20.26 -10.97 -14.50
CA GLY A 50 -19.44 -9.84 -14.08
C GLY A 50 -20.09 -8.97 -12.99
N CYS A 51 -20.77 -9.60 -12.03
CA CYS A 51 -21.32 -8.91 -10.87
C CYS A 51 -20.59 -9.30 -9.59
N LEU A 52 -20.15 -8.32 -8.80
CA LEU A 52 -19.66 -8.56 -7.44
C LEU A 52 -20.82 -8.92 -6.54
N GLU A 53 -20.80 -10.13 -6.00
CA GLU A 53 -21.88 -10.66 -5.18
C GLU A 53 -21.60 -10.52 -3.68
N GLU A 54 -20.35 -10.71 -3.26
CA GLU A 54 -19.94 -10.73 -1.87
C GLU A 54 -18.51 -10.22 -1.70
N ILE A 55 -18.26 -9.47 -0.62
CA ILE A 55 -16.92 -9.14 -0.15
C ILE A 55 -16.61 -10.06 1.02
N LEU A 56 -15.56 -10.86 0.90
CA LEU A 56 -15.15 -11.78 1.95
C LEU A 56 -14.52 -11.03 3.14
N PRO A 57 -14.50 -11.63 4.34
CA PRO A 57 -13.94 -11.01 5.53
C PRO A 57 -12.51 -10.47 5.29
N ARG A 58 -12.30 -9.23 5.68
CA ARG A 58 -11.01 -8.54 5.57
C ARG A 58 -10.11 -8.89 6.75
N LYS A 59 -8.83 -9.18 6.48
CA LYS A 59 -7.79 -9.31 7.52
C LYS A 59 -7.20 -7.95 7.93
N SER A 60 -7.23 -6.98 7.05
CA SER A 60 -6.78 -5.61 7.28
C SER A 60 -7.51 -4.65 6.35
N CYS A 61 -7.62 -3.39 6.75
CA CYS A 61 -8.29 -2.37 5.95
C CYS A 61 -7.78 -0.98 6.34
N MET A 62 -7.41 -0.18 5.36
CA MET A 62 -7.06 1.23 5.55
C MET A 62 -7.93 2.14 4.70
N ILE A 63 -8.16 3.36 5.19
CA ILE A 63 -8.88 4.40 4.45
C ILE A 63 -7.93 5.12 3.50
N ARG A 64 -6.67 5.30 3.92
CA ARG A 64 -5.61 5.94 3.13
C ARG A 64 -4.28 5.21 3.35
N PRO A 65 -3.81 4.47 2.34
CA PRO A 65 -4.46 4.17 1.06
C PRO A 65 -5.73 3.35 1.24
N ALA A 66 -6.72 3.54 0.34
CA ALA A 66 -7.99 2.80 0.38
C ALA A 66 -7.77 1.37 -0.14
N ALA A 67 -7.31 0.49 0.75
CA ALA A 67 -6.95 -0.89 0.44
C ALA A 67 -7.28 -1.85 1.58
N ALA A 68 -7.47 -3.12 1.24
CA ALA A 68 -7.78 -4.21 2.16
C ALA A 68 -6.85 -5.40 1.97
N ASN A 69 -6.78 -6.26 2.99
CA ASN A 69 -6.03 -7.53 2.96
C ASN A 69 -4.54 -7.40 2.64
N MET A 70 -3.94 -6.24 2.92
CA MET A 70 -2.52 -6.01 2.72
C MET A 70 -1.67 -6.85 3.68
N ASP A 71 -0.51 -7.29 3.21
CA ASP A 71 0.51 -7.93 4.04
C ASP A 71 1.43 -6.91 4.69
N GLN A 72 1.63 -5.77 4.02
CA GLN A 72 2.47 -4.67 4.47
C GLN A 72 2.17 -3.38 3.73
N LEU A 73 2.70 -2.29 4.24
CA LEU A 73 2.67 -0.96 3.63
C LEU A 73 4.07 -0.54 3.22
N LEU A 74 4.18 0.14 2.10
CA LEU A 74 5.39 0.84 1.68
C LEU A 74 5.11 2.34 1.72
N PHE A 75 5.72 3.05 2.66
CA PHE A 75 5.65 4.51 2.71
C PHE A 75 6.84 5.09 1.96
N VAL A 76 6.56 5.83 0.90
CA VAL A 76 7.58 6.45 0.05
C VAL A 76 7.58 7.95 0.26
N MET A 77 8.74 8.52 0.54
CA MET A 77 8.94 9.94 0.73
C MET A 77 10.23 10.34 0.02
N ALA A 78 10.33 11.58 -0.43
CA ALA A 78 11.61 12.10 -0.90
C ALA A 78 12.52 12.32 0.30
N ARG A 79 13.81 11.98 0.16
CA ARG A 79 14.85 12.35 1.11
C ARG A 79 15.16 13.84 1.05
N HIS A 80 15.00 14.38 -0.17
CA HIS A 80 15.19 15.77 -0.53
C HIS A 80 14.25 16.19 -1.65
N ASN A 81 13.89 17.46 -1.64
CA ASN A 81 13.13 18.11 -2.70
C ASN A 81 11.86 17.32 -3.14
N PRO A 82 10.78 17.36 -2.33
CA PRO A 82 10.62 18.16 -1.11
C PRO A 82 11.30 17.56 0.12
N GLU A 83 11.52 18.40 1.14
CA GLU A 83 12.00 17.95 2.43
C GLU A 83 11.00 16.98 3.09
N PRO A 84 11.49 15.97 3.83
CA PRO A 84 10.63 15.03 4.52
C PRO A 84 9.75 15.71 5.55
N SER A 85 8.47 15.34 5.61
CA SER A 85 7.59 15.75 6.69
C SER A 85 7.46 14.65 7.73
N TRP A 86 8.30 14.69 8.77
CA TRP A 86 8.28 13.70 9.85
C TRP A 86 6.92 13.58 10.54
N PRO A 87 6.18 14.67 10.82
CA PRO A 87 4.84 14.57 11.41
C PRO A 87 3.83 13.81 10.52
N VAL A 88 3.96 13.91 9.21
CA VAL A 88 3.11 13.14 8.27
C VAL A 88 3.45 11.67 8.34
N LEU A 89 4.74 11.33 8.38
CA LEU A 89 5.20 9.96 8.54
C LEU A 89 4.73 9.37 9.87
N ASP A 90 4.94 10.05 10.99
CA ASP A 90 4.55 9.58 12.31
C ASP A 90 3.06 9.29 12.41
N ARG A 91 2.23 10.20 11.87
CA ARG A 91 0.77 10.00 11.82
C ARG A 91 0.40 8.77 11.01
N PHE A 92 1.07 8.54 9.89
CA PHE A 92 0.86 7.36 9.06
C PHE A 92 1.25 6.07 9.81
N LEU A 93 2.39 6.08 10.52
CA LEU A 93 2.87 4.94 11.31
C LEU A 93 1.91 4.60 12.45
N LEU A 94 1.34 5.60 13.11
CA LEU A 94 0.32 5.39 14.14
C LEU A 94 -0.93 4.70 13.58
N GLU A 95 -1.39 5.11 12.42
CA GLU A 95 -2.57 4.49 11.79
C GLU A 95 -2.26 3.06 11.33
N ALA A 96 -1.10 2.84 10.72
CA ALA A 96 -0.64 1.49 10.34
C ALA A 96 -0.51 0.57 11.58
N GLY A 97 0.01 1.10 12.67
CA GLY A 97 0.14 0.39 13.95
C GLY A 97 -1.20 -0.07 14.52
N ARG A 98 -2.26 0.75 14.42
CA ARG A 98 -3.62 0.37 14.81
C ARG A 98 -4.14 -0.84 14.04
N GLN A 99 -3.75 -0.96 12.77
CA GLN A 99 -4.09 -2.09 11.90
C GLN A 99 -3.11 -3.27 12.03
N LYS A 100 -2.07 -3.13 12.86
CA LYS A 100 -0.98 -4.12 13.01
C LYS A 100 -0.30 -4.46 11.68
N LEU A 101 -0.23 -3.49 10.76
CA LEU A 101 0.40 -3.65 9.46
C LEU A 101 1.88 -3.28 9.54
N PRO A 102 2.79 -4.16 9.11
CA PRO A 102 4.19 -3.82 8.93
C PRO A 102 4.36 -2.68 7.93
N VAL A 103 5.25 -1.74 8.23
CA VAL A 103 5.58 -0.62 7.34
C VAL A 103 7.04 -0.68 6.94
N LEU A 104 7.29 -0.54 5.64
CA LEU A 104 8.60 -0.31 5.07
C LEU A 104 8.73 1.18 4.77
N LEU A 105 9.79 1.80 5.22
CA LEU A 105 10.10 3.21 4.95
C LEU A 105 11.11 3.31 3.82
N CYS A 106 10.72 3.96 2.74
CA CYS A 106 11.53 4.15 1.56
C CYS A 106 11.73 5.64 1.27
N PHE A 107 12.95 6.10 1.35
CA PHE A 107 13.31 7.48 1.06
C PHE A 107 13.98 7.55 -0.31
N ASN A 108 13.24 8.10 -1.27
CA ASN A 108 13.72 8.25 -2.64
C ASN A 108 14.60 9.51 -2.81
N LYS A 109 15.25 9.62 -3.96
CA LYS A 109 16.13 10.72 -4.35
C LYS A 109 17.42 10.81 -3.52
N GLN A 110 17.97 9.67 -3.11
CA GLN A 110 19.28 9.65 -2.42
C GLN A 110 20.45 10.18 -3.26
N ASP A 111 20.26 10.31 -4.56
CA ASP A 111 21.22 10.89 -5.51
C ASP A 111 21.34 12.42 -5.37
N LEU A 112 20.38 13.07 -4.76
CA LEU A 112 20.45 14.49 -4.47
C LEU A 112 21.31 14.69 -3.21
N VAL A 113 22.38 15.47 -3.35
CA VAL A 113 23.27 15.78 -2.22
C VAL A 113 22.52 16.54 -1.15
N ALA A 114 22.62 16.07 0.07
CA ALA A 114 21.91 16.60 1.22
C ALA A 114 22.77 17.61 1.97
N GLU A 115 22.26 18.83 2.15
CA GLU A 115 22.85 19.80 3.10
C GLU A 115 22.61 19.41 4.56
N ARG A 116 21.66 18.48 4.81
CA ARG A 116 21.19 18.06 6.14
C ARG A 116 21.39 16.56 6.36
N GLU A 117 22.54 16.05 6.02
CA GLU A 117 22.85 14.62 6.17
C GLU A 117 22.76 14.16 7.62
N GLU A 118 23.16 14.99 8.58
CA GLU A 118 23.11 14.66 10.00
C GLU A 118 21.67 14.47 10.50
N GLU A 119 20.74 15.35 10.12
CA GLU A 119 19.30 15.21 10.47
C GLU A 119 18.69 13.95 9.88
N TRP A 120 19.08 13.64 8.64
CA TRP A 120 18.64 12.41 7.99
C TRP A 120 19.13 11.17 8.73
N GLU A 121 20.40 11.11 9.07
CA GLU A 121 20.97 9.97 9.78
C GLU A 121 20.40 9.81 11.18
N GLU A 122 20.10 10.89 11.88
CA GLU A 122 19.40 10.85 13.16
C GLU A 122 17.99 10.27 13.03
N ALA A 123 17.21 10.79 12.10
CA ALA A 123 15.85 10.29 11.82
C ALA A 123 15.88 8.81 11.41
N ARG A 124 16.77 8.43 10.50
CA ARG A 124 16.93 7.03 10.06
C ARG A 124 17.16 6.11 11.24
N ARG A 125 18.13 6.45 12.11
CA ARG A 125 18.45 5.66 13.31
C ARG A 125 17.27 5.55 14.26
N ALA A 126 16.51 6.64 14.45
CA ALA A 126 15.34 6.63 15.33
C ALA A 126 14.28 5.64 14.84
N TYR A 127 13.95 5.65 13.54
CA TYR A 127 12.98 4.70 12.98
C TYR A 127 13.50 3.25 12.95
N GLU A 128 14.78 3.03 12.68
CA GLU A 128 15.39 1.70 12.77
C GLU A 128 15.35 1.14 14.20
N GLN A 129 15.66 1.96 15.20
CA GLN A 129 15.55 1.60 16.62
C GLN A 129 14.10 1.32 17.04
N ALA A 130 13.14 2.00 16.44
CA ALA A 130 11.71 1.71 16.63
C ALA A 130 11.26 0.42 15.92
N GLY A 131 12.13 -0.27 15.21
CA GLY A 131 11.88 -1.56 14.56
C GLY A 131 11.39 -1.48 13.11
N TYR A 132 11.42 -0.32 12.49
CA TYR A 132 11.04 -0.18 11.08
C TYR A 132 12.19 -0.54 10.16
N PHE A 133 11.87 -1.16 9.02
CA PHE A 133 12.80 -1.25 7.92
C PHE A 133 12.90 0.11 7.23
N VAL A 134 14.11 0.66 7.17
CA VAL A 134 14.38 1.94 6.52
C VAL A 134 15.36 1.73 5.37
N THR A 135 15.05 2.27 4.21
CA THR A 135 15.94 2.24 3.05
C THR A 135 15.94 3.58 2.32
N SER A 136 17.08 3.94 1.79
CA SER A 136 17.24 5.08 0.88
C SER A 136 17.52 4.55 -0.52
N VAL A 137 16.83 5.11 -1.51
CA VAL A 137 16.91 4.65 -2.90
C VAL A 137 16.98 5.85 -3.86
N SER A 138 17.35 5.56 -5.09
CA SER A 138 17.20 6.49 -6.21
C SER A 138 16.58 5.76 -7.40
N SER A 139 15.54 6.36 -7.99
CA SER A 139 14.99 5.89 -9.26
C SER A 139 16.00 5.99 -10.42
N GLN A 140 17.03 6.82 -10.28
CA GLN A 140 18.12 6.96 -11.24
C GLN A 140 19.21 5.88 -11.05
N GLN A 141 19.19 5.17 -9.92
CA GLN A 141 20.15 4.14 -9.55
C GLN A 141 19.44 2.80 -9.28
N PRO A 142 19.14 1.99 -10.31
CA PRO A 142 18.34 0.77 -10.17
C PRO A 142 18.85 -0.23 -9.14
N ASP A 143 20.16 -0.27 -8.92
CA ASP A 143 20.77 -1.17 -7.93
C ASP A 143 20.39 -0.83 -6.48
N SER A 144 20.10 0.44 -6.20
CA SER A 144 19.65 0.89 -4.87
C SER A 144 18.29 0.29 -4.48
N LEU A 145 17.49 -0.17 -5.45
CA LEU A 145 16.18 -0.75 -5.24
C LEU A 145 16.23 -2.25 -4.85
N LYS A 146 17.38 -2.90 -4.93
CA LYS A 146 17.49 -4.35 -4.66
C LYS A 146 16.98 -4.75 -3.28
N PRO A 147 17.39 -4.11 -2.16
CA PRO A 147 16.92 -4.48 -0.83
C PRO A 147 15.41 -4.30 -0.66
N LEU A 148 14.85 -3.27 -1.29
CA LEU A 148 13.41 -3.01 -1.27
C LEU A 148 12.66 -4.09 -2.05
N ARG A 149 13.13 -4.47 -3.25
CA ARG A 149 12.51 -5.54 -4.06
C ARG A 149 12.43 -6.86 -3.32
N GLU A 150 13.45 -7.22 -2.58
CA GLU A 150 13.46 -8.44 -1.76
C GLU A 150 12.37 -8.42 -0.69
N ARG A 151 12.15 -7.27 -0.04
CA ARG A 151 11.12 -7.09 0.98
C ARG A 151 9.69 -7.12 0.42
N LEU A 152 9.52 -6.73 -0.83
CA LEU A 152 8.21 -6.69 -1.51
C LEU A 152 7.81 -8.06 -2.10
N ARG A 153 8.77 -8.94 -2.34
CA ARG A 153 8.53 -10.21 -3.03
C ARG A 153 7.51 -11.08 -2.28
N GLY A 154 6.49 -11.56 -3.02
CA GLY A 154 5.47 -12.47 -2.51
C GLY A 154 4.48 -11.85 -1.52
N LYS A 155 4.41 -10.51 -1.42
CA LYS A 155 3.53 -9.81 -0.50
C LYS A 155 2.62 -8.83 -1.23
N LEU A 156 1.37 -8.76 -0.78
CA LEU A 156 0.45 -7.70 -1.19
C LEU A 156 0.80 -6.42 -0.43
N THR A 157 1.42 -5.48 -1.14
CA THR A 157 1.91 -4.23 -0.56
C THR A 157 1.13 -3.05 -1.10
N ALA A 158 0.55 -2.24 -0.22
CA ALA A 158 0.01 -0.95 -0.62
C ALA A 158 1.10 0.13 -0.47
N ILE A 159 1.17 1.00 -1.49
CA ILE A 159 2.12 2.12 -1.51
C ILE A 159 1.39 3.38 -1.06
N ALA A 160 2.01 4.12 -0.16
CA ALA A 160 1.56 5.41 0.33
C ALA A 160 2.72 6.40 0.35
N GLY A 161 2.40 7.68 0.42
CA GLY A 161 3.36 8.76 0.51
C GLY A 161 2.69 10.10 0.17
N PRO A 162 3.35 11.23 0.49
CA PRO A 162 2.90 12.56 0.13
C PRO A 162 3.04 12.83 -1.39
#